data_b6ac1b99bebd9e2d50cf2ce741ac6541
#
_entry.id   b6ac1b99bebd9e2d50cf2ce741ac6541
#
_cell.length_a   1.000
_cell.length_b   1.000
_cell.length_c   1.000
_cell.angle_alpha   90.00
_cell.angle_beta   90.00
_cell.angle_gamma   90.00
#
_symmetry.space_group_name_H-M   'P 1'
#
loop_
_entity.id
_entity.type
_entity.pdbx_description
1 polymer ?
#
loop_
_entity_poly.entity_id
_entity_poly.type
_entity_poly.pdbx_seq_one_letter_code
_entity_poly.pdbx_strand_id
1 'polypeptide(L)'
;MLNYIKKIIAGIAVGMANVIPGVSGGTIAVVFGAYSDLIGAASLDIKTIKTNFKIYLCLFGGMGLGVLLFARLFKLVYEKFPVQTNFFFVGLIIGSIFIIFDLVRKKEKESSFTKVFKILWFFIGLSIMLALYFFKGAAVSSTAAIETLSLGSFIFLFLAGFAGAAAMIIPGISGSFLLLIMGAYYTVIKAITDFNIPVLIPVGLGVLAGIILSARLIGFFMEKFPKITYAFILGLVAGSIRHILPDG
;
A
#
# COMPACT_ATOMS: atom_id res chain seq x y z
N MET A 1 -22.13 -14.57 -10.99
CA MET A 1 -21.20 -15.58 -10.45
C MET A 1 -19.74 -15.27 -10.80
N LEU A 2 -19.39 -15.13 -12.06
CA LEU A 2 -18.01 -14.86 -12.53
C LEU A 2 -17.37 -13.62 -11.87
N ASN A 3 -18.12 -12.54 -11.61
CA ASN A 3 -17.62 -11.33 -10.97
C ASN A 3 -17.17 -11.58 -9.51
N TYR A 4 -17.90 -12.36 -8.74
CA TYR A 4 -17.53 -12.69 -7.36
C TYR A 4 -16.27 -13.56 -7.29
N ILE A 5 -16.13 -14.53 -8.20
CA ILE A 5 -14.91 -15.36 -8.31
C ILE A 5 -13.70 -14.49 -8.62
N LYS A 6 -13.82 -13.54 -9.57
CA LYS A 6 -12.75 -12.57 -9.87
C LYS A 6 -12.36 -11.75 -8.65
N LYS A 7 -13.34 -11.34 -7.81
CA LYS A 7 -13.05 -10.58 -6.59
C LYS A 7 -12.38 -11.42 -5.49
N ILE A 8 -12.73 -12.71 -5.38
CA ILE A 8 -12.04 -13.65 -4.48
C ILE A 8 -10.58 -13.81 -4.92
N ILE A 9 -10.34 -14.08 -6.22
CA ILE A 9 -8.98 -14.24 -6.77
C ILE A 9 -8.17 -12.95 -6.58
N ALA A 10 -8.75 -11.79 -6.88
CA ALA A 10 -8.12 -10.51 -6.64
C ALA A 10 -7.78 -10.32 -5.15
N GLY A 11 -8.73 -10.67 -4.26
CA GLY A 11 -8.50 -10.65 -2.81
C GLY A 11 -7.33 -11.54 -2.40
N ILE A 12 -7.31 -12.80 -2.85
CA ILE A 12 -6.20 -13.72 -2.57
C ILE A 12 -4.87 -13.11 -3.00
N ALA A 13 -4.78 -12.59 -4.23
CA ALA A 13 -3.56 -11.97 -4.74
C ALA A 13 -3.12 -10.75 -3.92
N VAL A 14 -4.06 -9.89 -3.51
CA VAL A 14 -3.80 -8.74 -2.63
C VAL A 14 -3.37 -9.20 -1.24
N GLY A 15 -4.03 -10.22 -0.66
CA GLY A 15 -3.66 -10.80 0.62
C GLY A 15 -2.25 -11.39 0.59
N MET A 16 -1.90 -12.14 -0.44
CA MET A 16 -0.55 -12.66 -0.66
C MET A 16 0.49 -11.53 -0.72
N ALA A 17 0.20 -10.48 -1.50
CA ALA A 17 1.11 -9.34 -1.65
C ALA A 17 1.38 -8.61 -0.31
N ASN A 18 0.38 -8.51 0.56
CA ASN A 18 0.53 -7.86 1.87
C ASN A 18 1.42 -8.64 2.85
N VAL A 19 1.64 -9.93 2.62
CA VAL A 19 2.59 -10.76 3.40
C VAL A 19 4.03 -10.49 2.99
N ILE A 20 4.25 -9.96 1.79
CA ILE A 20 5.57 -9.81 1.19
C ILE A 20 6.15 -8.44 1.55
N PRO A 21 7.29 -8.36 2.27
CA PRO A 21 7.92 -7.08 2.55
C PRO A 21 8.31 -6.35 1.25
N GLY A 22 7.95 -5.06 1.18
CA GLY A 22 8.29 -4.23 0.02
C GLY A 22 7.31 -4.32 -1.17
N VAL A 23 6.39 -5.30 -1.18
CA VAL A 23 5.31 -5.36 -2.18
C VAL A 23 4.06 -4.68 -1.65
N SER A 24 3.50 -3.76 -2.43
CA SER A 24 2.27 -3.06 -2.06
C SER A 24 1.04 -3.83 -2.51
N GLY A 25 0.17 -4.21 -1.57
CA GLY A 25 -1.14 -4.80 -1.87
C GLY A 25 -2.00 -3.87 -2.74
N GLY A 26 -1.85 -2.55 -2.60
CA GLY A 26 -2.49 -1.56 -3.46
C GLY A 26 -2.07 -1.69 -4.93
N THR A 27 -0.78 -1.93 -5.20
CA THR A 27 -0.29 -2.19 -6.56
C THR A 27 -0.96 -3.43 -7.16
N ILE A 28 -1.00 -4.52 -6.42
CA ILE A 28 -1.65 -5.77 -6.87
C ILE A 28 -3.16 -5.56 -7.06
N ALA A 29 -3.81 -4.78 -6.21
CA ALA A 29 -5.22 -4.43 -6.37
C ALA A 29 -5.48 -3.66 -7.68
N VAL A 30 -4.59 -2.75 -8.09
CA VAL A 30 -4.69 -2.06 -9.39
C VAL A 30 -4.59 -3.07 -10.54
N VAL A 31 -3.60 -3.97 -10.50
CA VAL A 31 -3.39 -5.01 -11.52
C VAL A 31 -4.61 -5.90 -11.69
N PHE A 32 -5.23 -6.32 -10.58
CA PHE A 32 -6.40 -7.19 -10.59
C PHE A 32 -7.74 -6.44 -10.72
N GLY A 33 -7.73 -5.11 -10.93
CA GLY A 33 -8.95 -4.30 -11.08
C GLY A 33 -9.83 -4.27 -9.83
N ALA A 34 -9.23 -4.41 -8.64
CA ALA A 34 -9.92 -4.38 -7.34
C ALA A 34 -9.61 -3.11 -6.54
N TYR A 35 -8.79 -2.21 -7.06
CA TYR A 35 -8.34 -1.04 -6.32
C TYR A 35 -9.49 -0.07 -5.97
N SER A 36 -10.41 0.18 -6.92
CA SER A 36 -11.60 1.01 -6.66
C SER A 36 -12.51 0.42 -5.58
N ASP A 37 -12.62 -0.92 -5.51
CA ASP A 37 -13.40 -1.59 -4.46
C ASP A 37 -12.72 -1.42 -3.09
N LEU A 38 -11.39 -1.55 -3.02
CA LEU A 38 -10.65 -1.30 -1.78
C LEU A 38 -10.82 0.15 -1.30
N ILE A 39 -10.69 1.12 -2.20
CA ILE A 39 -10.89 2.54 -1.89
C ILE A 39 -12.33 2.79 -1.43
N GLY A 40 -13.33 2.23 -2.13
CA GLY A 40 -14.75 2.34 -1.77
C GLY A 40 -15.04 1.77 -0.38
N ALA A 41 -14.47 0.61 -0.05
CA ALA A 41 -14.62 0.02 1.28
C ALA A 41 -13.90 0.83 2.37
N ALA A 42 -12.69 1.30 2.08
CA ALA A 42 -11.86 2.06 3.03
C ALA A 42 -12.41 3.47 3.30
N SER A 43 -13.18 4.05 2.37
CA SER A 43 -13.80 5.38 2.56
C SER A 43 -14.91 5.39 3.61
N LEU A 44 -15.36 4.20 4.07
CA LEU A 44 -16.46 3.99 5.03
C LEU A 44 -17.77 4.71 4.63
N ASP A 45 -18.02 4.85 3.34
CA ASP A 45 -19.33 5.27 2.86
C ASP A 45 -20.35 4.14 3.04
N ILE A 46 -21.22 4.29 4.04
CA ILE A 46 -22.21 3.28 4.45
C ILE A 46 -23.12 2.90 3.29
N LYS A 47 -23.49 3.85 2.43
CA LYS A 47 -24.36 3.59 1.27
C LYS A 47 -23.65 2.68 0.26
N THR A 48 -22.43 3.01 -0.10
CA THR A 48 -21.59 2.22 -1.00
C THR A 48 -21.28 0.83 -0.41
N ILE A 49 -21.00 0.74 0.91
CA ILE A 49 -20.74 -0.53 1.58
C ILE A 49 -21.97 -1.44 1.54
N LYS A 50 -23.17 -0.93 1.86
CA LYS A 50 -24.41 -1.72 1.82
C LYS A 50 -24.70 -2.23 0.41
N THR A 51 -24.53 -1.39 -0.60
CA THR A 51 -24.79 -1.74 -1.99
C THR A 51 -23.83 -2.83 -2.51
N ASN A 52 -22.55 -2.76 -2.12
CA ASN A 52 -21.49 -3.64 -2.62
C ASN A 52 -21.06 -4.70 -1.59
N PHE A 53 -21.84 -4.94 -0.54
CA PHE A 53 -21.48 -5.81 0.58
C PHE A 53 -20.95 -7.18 0.16
N LYS A 54 -21.61 -7.85 -0.80
CA LYS A 54 -21.19 -9.16 -1.32
C LYS A 54 -19.83 -9.10 -2.02
N ILE A 55 -19.56 -8.02 -2.75
CA ILE A 55 -18.27 -7.79 -3.43
C ILE A 55 -17.17 -7.65 -2.39
N TYR A 56 -17.40 -6.85 -1.36
CA TYR A 56 -16.44 -6.64 -0.27
C TYR A 56 -16.21 -7.89 0.54
N LEU A 57 -17.27 -8.66 0.84
CA LEU A 57 -17.12 -9.95 1.51
C LEU A 57 -16.24 -10.92 0.72
N CYS A 58 -16.43 -11.00 -0.61
CA CYS A 58 -15.59 -11.81 -1.49
C CYS A 58 -14.13 -11.30 -1.53
N LEU A 59 -13.94 -10.01 -1.62
CA LEU A 59 -12.62 -9.38 -1.70
C LEU A 59 -11.83 -9.55 -0.39
N PHE A 60 -12.42 -9.18 0.75
CA PHE A 60 -11.76 -9.28 2.06
C PHE A 60 -11.65 -10.72 2.55
N GLY A 61 -12.63 -11.58 2.27
CA GLY A 61 -12.54 -13.02 2.51
C GLY A 61 -11.40 -13.64 1.70
N GLY A 62 -11.27 -13.25 0.42
CA GLY A 62 -10.13 -13.63 -0.41
C GLY A 62 -8.80 -13.14 0.15
N MET A 63 -8.73 -11.88 0.63
CA MET A 63 -7.51 -11.34 1.25
C MET A 63 -7.10 -12.13 2.49
N GLY A 64 -8.05 -12.46 3.38
CA GLY A 64 -7.79 -13.31 4.55
C GLY A 64 -7.26 -14.68 4.16
N LEU A 65 -7.88 -15.34 3.18
CA LEU A 65 -7.41 -16.61 2.63
C LEU A 65 -6.01 -16.49 2.03
N GLY A 66 -5.74 -15.42 1.26
CA GLY A 66 -4.43 -15.16 0.67
C GLY A 66 -3.34 -15.01 1.72
N VAL A 67 -3.58 -14.26 2.79
CA VAL A 67 -2.66 -14.12 3.93
C VAL A 67 -2.41 -15.47 4.58
N LEU A 68 -3.46 -16.22 4.94
CA LEU A 68 -3.33 -17.48 5.67
C LEU A 68 -2.60 -18.56 4.87
N LEU A 69 -2.95 -18.70 3.59
CA LEU A 69 -2.35 -19.72 2.72
C LEU A 69 -0.91 -19.39 2.35
N PHE A 70 -0.62 -18.10 2.14
CA PHE A 70 0.67 -17.69 1.60
C PHE A 70 1.72 -17.37 2.66
N ALA A 71 1.32 -16.97 3.88
CA ALA A 71 2.29 -16.59 4.93
C ALA A 71 3.29 -17.71 5.23
N ARG A 72 2.82 -18.95 5.35
CA ARG A 72 3.68 -20.11 5.60
C ARG A 72 4.56 -20.45 4.39
N LEU A 73 3.96 -20.48 3.20
CA LEU A 73 4.68 -20.76 1.95
C LEU A 73 5.74 -19.71 1.69
N PHE A 74 5.37 -18.42 1.85
CA PHE A 74 6.29 -17.30 1.64
C PHE A 74 7.50 -17.39 2.57
N LYS A 75 7.29 -17.65 3.87
CA LYS A 75 8.38 -17.82 4.82
C LYS A 75 9.37 -18.87 4.34
N LEU A 76 8.89 -20.07 3.97
CA LEU A 76 9.74 -21.15 3.50
C LEU A 76 10.52 -20.81 2.22
N VAL A 77 9.87 -20.17 1.27
CA VAL A 77 10.48 -19.80 -0.02
C VAL A 77 11.47 -18.65 0.16
N TYR A 78 11.11 -17.63 0.95
CA TYR A 78 11.98 -16.48 1.18
C TYR A 78 13.23 -16.84 1.99
N GLU A 79 13.12 -17.70 3.02
CA GLU A 79 14.26 -18.17 3.79
C GLU A 79 15.24 -19.01 2.94
N LYS A 80 14.72 -19.78 1.98
CA LYS A 80 15.51 -20.68 1.15
C LYS A 80 16.05 -20.03 -0.12
N PHE A 81 15.30 -19.09 -0.70
CA PHE A 81 15.58 -18.46 -1.99
C PHE A 81 15.30 -16.94 -1.97
N PRO A 82 15.95 -16.14 -1.10
CA PRO A 82 15.60 -14.71 -0.95
C PRO A 82 15.85 -13.90 -2.23
N VAL A 83 16.97 -14.13 -2.91
CA VAL A 83 17.33 -13.39 -4.14
C VAL A 83 16.35 -13.69 -5.27
N GLN A 84 16.06 -14.98 -5.50
CA GLN A 84 15.13 -15.41 -6.55
C GLN A 84 13.72 -14.88 -6.29
N THR A 85 13.29 -14.88 -5.03
CA THR A 85 11.99 -14.36 -4.61
C THR A 85 11.88 -12.86 -4.88
N ASN A 86 12.92 -12.10 -4.56
CA ASN A 86 12.94 -10.66 -4.86
C ASN A 86 12.88 -10.39 -6.37
N PHE A 87 13.64 -11.11 -7.18
CA PHE A 87 13.59 -10.96 -8.64
C PHE A 87 12.23 -11.38 -9.23
N PHE A 88 11.59 -12.39 -8.68
CA PHE A 88 10.22 -12.75 -9.05
C PHE A 88 9.24 -11.59 -8.83
N PHE A 89 9.32 -10.92 -7.67
CA PHE A 89 8.47 -9.75 -7.39
C PHE A 89 8.81 -8.54 -8.23
N VAL A 90 10.08 -8.30 -8.53
CA VAL A 90 10.48 -7.27 -9.50
C VAL A 90 9.83 -7.53 -10.85
N GLY A 91 9.82 -8.79 -11.32
CA GLY A 91 9.13 -9.18 -12.54
C GLY A 91 7.63 -8.90 -12.52
N LEU A 92 6.94 -9.21 -11.39
CA LEU A 92 5.51 -8.89 -11.22
C LEU A 92 5.25 -7.38 -11.28
N ILE A 93 6.11 -6.57 -10.65
CA ILE A 93 5.98 -5.11 -10.67
C ILE A 93 6.21 -4.57 -12.08
N ILE A 94 7.23 -5.04 -12.79
CA ILE A 94 7.46 -4.66 -14.18
C ILE A 94 6.24 -5.00 -15.05
N GLY A 95 5.68 -6.22 -14.88
CA GLY A 95 4.43 -6.60 -15.55
C GLY A 95 3.26 -5.65 -15.23
N SER A 96 3.13 -5.22 -13.98
CA SER A 96 2.08 -4.29 -13.56
C SER A 96 2.21 -2.89 -14.17
N ILE A 97 3.44 -2.43 -14.43
CA ILE A 97 3.71 -1.14 -15.08
C ILE A 97 2.99 -1.05 -16.44
N PHE A 98 3.03 -2.11 -17.23
CA PHE A 98 2.36 -2.11 -18.55
C PHE A 98 0.84 -1.95 -18.40
N ILE A 99 0.22 -2.63 -17.42
CA ILE A 99 -1.21 -2.54 -17.15
C ILE A 99 -1.59 -1.12 -16.70
N ILE A 100 -0.83 -0.55 -15.75
CA ILE A 100 -1.09 0.81 -15.26
C ILE A 100 -0.85 1.84 -16.38
N PHE A 101 0.18 1.65 -17.20
CA PHE A 101 0.47 2.51 -18.34
C PHE A 101 -0.68 2.56 -19.34
N ASP A 102 -1.35 1.43 -19.60
CA ASP A 102 -2.53 1.40 -20.46
C ASP A 102 -3.70 2.21 -19.88
N LEU A 103 -3.86 2.22 -18.53
CA LEU A 103 -4.86 3.08 -17.87
C LEU A 103 -4.55 4.57 -18.03
N VAL A 104 -3.26 4.94 -18.02
CA VAL A 104 -2.80 6.32 -18.28
C VAL A 104 -3.01 6.72 -19.73
N ARG A 105 -2.89 5.75 -20.68
CA ARG A 105 -2.91 6.01 -22.14
C ARG A 105 -4.30 5.94 -22.77
N LYS A 106 -5.37 5.58 -22.04
CA LYS A 106 -6.74 5.45 -22.60
C LYS A 106 -7.04 6.57 -23.58
N LYS A 107 -7.36 6.17 -24.84
CA LYS A 107 -7.52 7.03 -26.02
C LYS A 107 -8.73 7.96 -25.90
N GLU A 108 -8.52 9.14 -25.37
CA GLU A 108 -9.42 10.29 -25.48
C GLU A 108 -8.59 11.47 -25.98
N LYS A 109 -9.23 12.41 -26.69
CA LYS A 109 -8.56 13.67 -27.09
C LYS A 109 -8.11 14.40 -25.83
N GLU A 110 -6.81 14.41 -25.58
CA GLU A 110 -6.20 15.07 -24.43
C GLU A 110 -5.67 16.44 -24.83
N SER A 111 -5.88 17.42 -23.95
CA SER A 111 -5.22 18.71 -24.12
C SER A 111 -3.71 18.57 -23.88
N SER A 112 -2.91 19.44 -24.49
CA SER A 112 -1.46 19.48 -24.25
C SER A 112 -1.12 19.68 -22.77
N PHE A 113 -1.96 20.41 -22.04
CA PHE A 113 -1.86 20.63 -20.61
C PHE A 113 -1.96 19.31 -19.82
N THR A 114 -2.95 18.46 -20.12
CA THR A 114 -3.11 17.15 -19.46
C THR A 114 -1.88 16.24 -19.70
N LYS A 115 -1.28 16.28 -20.89
CA LYS A 115 -0.07 15.50 -21.19
C LYS A 115 1.11 15.93 -20.33
N VAL A 116 1.37 17.22 -20.20
CA VAL A 116 2.43 17.77 -19.35
C VAL A 116 2.21 17.40 -17.89
N PHE A 117 0.97 17.53 -17.40
CA PHE A 117 0.65 17.19 -16.02
C PHE A 117 0.84 15.70 -15.72
N LYS A 118 0.50 14.78 -16.64
CA LYS A 118 0.77 13.35 -16.48
C LYS A 118 2.25 13.07 -16.31
N ILE A 119 3.09 13.67 -17.14
CA ILE A 119 4.54 13.51 -17.08
C ILE A 119 5.07 14.07 -15.75
N LEU A 120 4.64 15.25 -15.35
CA LEU A 120 5.04 15.87 -14.09
C LEU A 120 4.69 14.99 -12.88
N TRP A 121 3.44 14.52 -12.78
CA TRP A 121 2.99 13.69 -11.66
C TRP A 121 3.63 12.30 -11.66
N PHE A 122 3.95 11.73 -12.82
CA PHE A 122 4.77 10.51 -12.90
C PHE A 122 6.14 10.73 -12.25
N PHE A 123 6.84 11.81 -12.61
CA PHE A 123 8.16 12.08 -12.03
C PHE A 123 8.07 12.46 -10.53
N ILE A 124 7.01 13.10 -10.08
CA ILE A 124 6.77 13.35 -8.65
C ILE A 124 6.65 12.00 -7.91
N GLY A 125 5.83 11.07 -8.40
CA GLY A 125 5.67 9.75 -7.79
C GLY A 125 6.99 8.97 -7.76
N LEU A 126 7.73 8.96 -8.89
CA LEU A 126 9.04 8.33 -9.00
C LEU A 126 10.03 8.92 -7.98
N SER A 127 10.11 10.25 -7.90
CA SER A 127 11.03 10.96 -7.00
C SER A 127 10.72 10.69 -5.53
N ILE A 128 9.43 10.61 -5.15
CA ILE A 128 9.02 10.26 -3.78
C ILE A 128 9.58 8.88 -3.41
N MET A 129 9.43 7.87 -4.28
CA MET A 129 9.92 6.52 -3.99
C MET A 129 11.44 6.45 -3.93
N LEU A 130 12.13 7.14 -4.83
CA LEU A 130 13.61 7.22 -4.79
C LEU A 130 14.08 7.95 -3.53
N ALA A 131 13.44 9.04 -3.13
CA ALA A 131 13.75 9.74 -1.89
C ALA A 131 13.57 8.82 -0.67
N LEU A 132 12.45 8.09 -0.57
CA LEU A 132 12.22 7.11 0.49
C LEU A 132 13.28 6.02 0.53
N TYR A 133 13.81 5.60 -0.63
CA TYR A 133 14.91 4.64 -0.69
C TYR A 133 16.19 5.18 -0.05
N PHE A 134 16.57 6.42 -0.35
CA PHE A 134 17.76 7.04 0.24
C PHE A 134 17.62 7.30 1.76
N PHE A 135 16.42 7.58 2.25
CA PHE A 135 16.15 7.71 3.68
C PHE A 135 16.15 6.39 4.45
N LYS A 136 16.07 5.24 3.78
CA LYS A 136 16.13 3.91 4.40
C LYS A 136 17.37 3.73 5.29
N GLY A 137 18.53 4.21 4.86
CA GLY A 137 19.79 4.08 5.59
C GLY A 137 19.89 4.94 6.85
N ALA A 138 19.20 6.11 6.89
CA ALA A 138 19.23 7.02 8.04
C ALA A 138 18.27 6.60 9.17
N ALA A 139 17.22 5.84 8.85
CA ALA A 139 16.14 5.51 9.79
C ALA A 139 16.44 4.34 10.74
N VAL A 140 17.47 3.54 10.46
CA VAL A 140 17.80 2.33 11.24
C VAL A 140 18.44 2.68 12.62
N SER A 141 18.75 3.94 12.87
CA SER A 141 19.51 4.38 14.06
C SER A 141 18.68 4.51 15.35
N SER A 142 17.34 4.48 15.30
CA SER A 142 16.50 4.61 16.50
C SER A 142 15.74 3.30 16.78
N THR A 143 16.42 2.39 17.48
CA THR A 143 15.86 1.08 17.87
C THR A 143 15.15 1.10 19.23
N ALA A 144 15.17 2.21 19.97
CA ALA A 144 14.51 2.30 21.26
C ALA A 144 12.98 2.37 21.11
N ALA A 145 12.28 1.35 21.57
CA ALA A 145 10.83 1.36 21.62
C ALA A 145 10.33 2.39 22.66
N ILE A 146 9.29 3.15 22.32
CA ILE A 146 8.61 4.05 23.24
C ILE A 146 7.78 3.19 24.20
N GLU A 147 8.18 3.17 25.47
CA GLU A 147 7.51 2.36 26.50
C GLU A 147 6.52 3.20 27.33
N THR A 148 6.75 4.51 27.45
CA THR A 148 5.92 5.42 28.25
C THR A 148 5.20 6.41 27.36
N LEU A 149 3.91 6.63 27.65
CA LEU A 149 3.08 7.57 26.91
C LEU A 149 3.22 8.97 27.49
N SER A 150 3.80 9.89 26.73
CA SER A 150 3.71 11.32 26.91
C SER A 150 2.78 11.92 25.85
N LEU A 151 2.36 13.18 25.99
CA LEU A 151 1.58 13.85 24.96
C LEU A 151 2.32 13.87 23.61
N GLY A 152 3.64 14.10 23.64
CA GLY A 152 4.47 14.08 22.42
C GLY A 152 4.53 12.72 21.76
N SER A 153 4.74 11.64 22.56
CA SER A 153 4.73 10.27 22.02
C SER A 153 3.35 9.85 21.52
N PHE A 154 2.26 10.30 22.17
CA PHE A 154 0.90 10.07 21.68
C PHE A 154 0.68 10.66 20.29
N ILE A 155 1.01 11.95 20.10
CA ILE A 155 0.89 12.63 18.80
C ILE A 155 1.78 11.96 17.75
N PHE A 156 3.02 11.65 18.10
CA PHE A 156 3.95 10.95 17.20
C PHE A 156 3.41 9.59 16.76
N LEU A 157 2.93 8.76 17.67
CA LEU A 157 2.37 7.44 17.39
C LEU A 157 1.09 7.52 16.57
N PHE A 158 0.24 8.52 16.84
CA PHE A 158 -0.94 8.80 16.01
C PHE A 158 -0.53 9.14 14.57
N LEU A 159 0.43 10.06 14.39
CA LEU A 159 0.92 10.45 13.06
C LEU A 159 1.62 9.29 12.35
N ALA A 160 2.36 8.46 13.06
CA ALA A 160 3.01 7.27 12.51
C ALA A 160 1.97 6.25 12.03
N GLY A 161 0.95 5.95 12.84
CA GLY A 161 -0.15 5.10 12.45
C GLY A 161 -0.92 5.63 11.24
N PHE A 162 -1.20 6.94 11.22
CA PHE A 162 -1.83 7.64 10.10
C PHE A 162 -1.01 7.49 8.82
N ALA A 163 0.27 7.84 8.87
CA ALA A 163 1.15 7.80 7.70
C ALA A 163 1.36 6.37 7.18
N GLY A 164 1.58 5.40 8.09
CA GLY A 164 1.69 3.99 7.73
C GLY A 164 0.46 3.45 7.03
N ALA A 165 -0.73 3.76 7.54
CA ALA A 165 -2.00 3.35 6.95
C ALA A 165 -2.28 4.05 5.62
N ALA A 166 -2.01 5.36 5.52
CA ALA A 166 -2.12 6.10 4.27
C ALA A 166 -1.20 5.52 3.19
N ALA A 167 0.04 5.16 3.56
CA ALA A 167 0.98 4.52 2.65
C ALA A 167 0.48 3.16 2.14
N MET A 168 -0.21 2.36 2.96
CA MET A 168 -0.77 1.07 2.53
C MET A 168 -1.88 1.22 1.47
N ILE A 169 -2.62 2.33 1.50
CA ILE A 169 -3.66 2.63 0.52
C ILE A 169 -3.03 3.05 -0.81
N ILE A 170 -1.89 3.75 -0.78
CA ILE A 170 -1.21 4.25 -1.98
C ILE A 170 -0.42 3.10 -2.63
N PRO A 171 -0.69 2.76 -3.91
CA PRO A 171 0.09 1.74 -4.61
C PRO A 171 1.58 2.11 -4.69
N GLY A 172 2.45 1.13 -4.47
CA GLY A 172 3.90 1.32 -4.54
C GLY A 172 4.57 1.64 -3.20
N ILE A 173 3.82 2.10 -2.18
CA ILE A 173 4.37 2.42 -0.86
C ILE A 173 3.97 1.34 0.14
N SER A 174 4.93 0.88 0.96
CA SER A 174 4.68 -0.05 2.05
C SER A 174 4.50 0.70 3.38
N GLY A 175 3.37 0.48 4.07
CA GLY A 175 3.10 1.12 5.35
C GLY A 175 4.11 0.73 6.44
N SER A 176 4.51 -0.53 6.49
CA SER A 176 5.55 -1.00 7.43
C SER A 176 6.91 -0.35 7.16
N PHE A 177 7.25 -0.12 5.90
CA PHE A 177 8.45 0.60 5.52
C PHE A 177 8.40 2.06 5.98
N LEU A 178 7.25 2.73 5.84
CA LEU A 178 7.10 4.10 6.32
C LEU A 178 7.19 4.19 7.85
N LEU A 179 6.59 3.25 8.58
CA LEU A 179 6.76 3.14 10.03
C LEU A 179 8.23 2.93 10.42
N LEU A 180 8.99 2.17 9.64
CA LEU A 180 10.41 1.95 9.88
C LEU A 180 11.22 3.25 9.71
N ILE A 181 10.97 4.00 8.62
CA ILE A 181 11.61 5.30 8.37
C ILE A 181 11.30 6.29 9.49
N MET A 182 10.06 6.31 9.98
CA MET A 182 9.65 7.15 11.10
C MET A 182 10.21 6.70 12.45
N GLY A 183 10.85 5.52 12.54
CA GLY A 183 11.35 4.97 13.79
C GLY A 183 10.25 4.40 14.71
N ALA A 184 9.02 4.26 14.21
CA ALA A 184 7.87 3.78 14.98
C ALA A 184 7.64 2.26 14.87
N TYR A 185 8.26 1.58 13.89
CA TYR A 185 8.00 0.17 13.57
C TYR A 185 8.20 -0.75 14.77
N TYR A 186 9.36 -0.68 15.43
CA TYR A 186 9.66 -1.54 16.57
C TYR A 186 8.78 -1.26 17.78
N THR A 187 8.42 0.02 18.02
CA THR A 187 7.46 0.40 19.06
C THR A 187 6.10 -0.24 18.81
N VAL A 188 5.59 -0.20 17.57
CA VAL A 188 4.30 -0.79 17.20
C VAL A 188 4.33 -2.31 17.33
N ILE A 189 5.37 -2.98 16.81
CA ILE A 189 5.51 -4.44 16.91
C ILE A 189 5.60 -4.88 18.37
N LYS A 190 6.43 -4.21 19.19
CA LYS A 190 6.54 -4.51 20.63
C LYS A 190 5.21 -4.29 21.34
N ALA A 191 4.51 -3.19 21.05
CA ALA A 191 3.20 -2.92 21.67
C ALA A 191 2.15 -3.98 21.30
N ILE A 192 2.19 -4.54 20.09
CA ILE A 192 1.31 -5.65 19.68
C ILE A 192 1.66 -6.94 20.42
N THR A 193 2.94 -7.30 20.50
CA THR A 193 3.39 -8.54 21.15
C THR A 193 3.17 -8.53 22.66
N ASP A 194 3.39 -7.37 23.29
CA ASP A 194 3.25 -7.19 24.76
C ASP A 194 1.85 -6.75 25.16
N PHE A 195 0.89 -6.65 24.22
CA PHE A 195 -0.46 -6.14 24.44
C PHE A 195 -0.49 -4.78 25.16
N ASN A 196 0.45 -3.89 24.85
CA ASN A 196 0.53 -2.55 25.44
C ASN A 196 -0.58 -1.64 24.86
N ILE A 197 -1.79 -1.78 25.41
CA ILE A 197 -2.98 -1.05 24.95
C ILE A 197 -2.79 0.48 24.95
N PRO A 198 -2.21 1.10 26.00
CA PRO A 198 -1.92 2.54 25.96
C PRO A 198 -1.18 3.01 24.72
N VAL A 199 -0.14 2.31 24.26
CA VAL A 199 0.62 2.62 23.06
C VAL A 199 -0.17 2.29 21.78
N LEU A 200 -0.99 1.24 21.79
CA LEU A 200 -1.79 0.83 20.63
C LEU A 200 -2.97 1.77 20.34
N ILE A 201 -3.50 2.47 21.34
CA ILE A 201 -4.63 3.41 21.14
C ILE A 201 -4.27 4.52 20.14
N PRO A 202 -3.21 5.35 20.36
CA PRO A 202 -2.88 6.39 19.39
C PRO A 202 -2.53 5.85 18.00
N VAL A 203 -1.82 4.71 17.93
CA VAL A 203 -1.52 4.06 16.65
C VAL A 203 -2.81 3.63 15.95
N GLY A 204 -3.74 2.98 16.64
CA GLY A 204 -5.01 2.52 16.09
C GLY A 204 -5.90 3.67 15.61
N LEU A 205 -6.00 4.75 16.39
CA LEU A 205 -6.71 5.97 15.99
C LEU A 205 -6.08 6.60 14.74
N GLY A 206 -4.74 6.66 14.68
CA GLY A 206 -4.00 7.12 13.51
C GLY A 206 -4.28 6.24 12.28
N VAL A 207 -4.22 4.92 12.44
CA VAL A 207 -4.51 3.95 11.36
C VAL A 207 -5.92 4.15 10.80
N LEU A 208 -6.94 4.24 11.67
CA LEU A 208 -8.32 4.47 11.24
C LEU A 208 -8.48 5.78 10.48
N ALA A 209 -7.93 6.88 11.02
CA ALA A 209 -7.94 8.18 10.36
C ALA A 209 -7.18 8.15 9.03
N GLY A 210 -6.02 7.50 8.99
CA GLY A 210 -5.17 7.36 7.79
C GLY A 210 -5.88 6.59 6.68
N ILE A 211 -6.50 5.45 6.99
CA ILE A 211 -7.28 4.67 6.02
C ILE A 211 -8.42 5.51 5.44
N ILE A 212 -9.25 6.10 6.30
CA ILE A 212 -10.45 6.81 5.87
C ILE A 212 -10.09 8.04 5.03
N LEU A 213 -9.18 8.88 5.53
CA LEU A 213 -8.85 10.13 4.86
C LEU A 213 -8.08 9.91 3.56
N SER A 214 -7.12 8.99 3.53
CA SER A 214 -6.38 8.69 2.30
C SER A 214 -7.25 8.01 1.26
N ALA A 215 -8.14 7.08 1.66
CA ALA A 215 -9.06 6.43 0.74
C ALA A 215 -10.03 7.45 0.10
N ARG A 216 -10.59 8.37 0.89
CA ARG A 216 -11.44 9.45 0.37
C ARG A 216 -10.69 10.38 -0.58
N LEU A 217 -9.47 10.77 -0.21
CA LEU A 217 -8.63 11.65 -1.01
C LEU A 217 -8.27 10.99 -2.36
N ILE A 218 -7.83 9.75 -2.32
CA ILE A 218 -7.47 9.00 -3.53
C ILE A 218 -8.72 8.75 -4.38
N GLY A 219 -9.86 8.37 -3.76
CA GLY A 219 -11.13 8.20 -4.44
C GLY A 219 -11.53 9.46 -5.20
N PHE A 220 -11.46 10.63 -4.55
CA PHE A 220 -11.71 11.91 -5.18
C PHE A 220 -10.80 12.19 -6.39
N PHE A 221 -9.50 11.93 -6.26
CA PHE A 221 -8.56 12.12 -7.37
C PHE A 221 -8.77 11.12 -8.51
N MET A 222 -9.11 9.87 -8.20
CA MET A 222 -9.42 8.86 -9.21
C MET A 222 -10.71 9.19 -9.99
N GLU A 223 -11.69 9.79 -9.34
CA GLU A 223 -12.93 10.20 -9.98
C GLU A 223 -12.73 11.47 -10.83
N LYS A 224 -12.09 12.50 -10.28
CA LYS A 224 -11.94 13.81 -10.89
C LYS A 224 -10.80 13.93 -11.89
N PHE A 225 -9.67 13.26 -11.61
CA PHE A 225 -8.44 13.33 -12.41
C PHE A 225 -7.83 11.94 -12.67
N PRO A 226 -8.57 10.97 -13.21
CA PRO A 226 -8.14 9.57 -13.27
C PRO A 226 -6.78 9.39 -13.97
N LYS A 227 -6.56 10.03 -15.11
CA LYS A 227 -5.32 9.87 -15.89
C LYS A 227 -4.08 10.41 -15.17
N ILE A 228 -4.22 11.54 -14.47
CA ILE A 228 -3.13 12.15 -13.68
C ILE A 228 -2.84 11.26 -12.47
N THR A 229 -3.88 10.78 -11.80
CA THR A 229 -3.75 9.88 -10.64
C THR A 229 -3.06 8.58 -11.02
N TYR A 230 -3.45 7.94 -12.12
CA TYR A 230 -2.76 6.74 -12.61
C TYR A 230 -1.33 7.02 -13.05
N ALA A 231 -1.01 8.20 -13.61
CA ALA A 231 0.35 8.58 -13.94
C ALA A 231 1.22 8.72 -12.67
N PHE A 232 0.69 9.32 -11.61
CA PHE A 232 1.33 9.40 -10.31
C PHE A 232 1.58 8.00 -9.71
N ILE A 233 0.55 7.13 -9.70
CA ILE A 233 0.64 5.74 -9.26
C ILE A 233 1.71 4.98 -10.07
N LEU A 234 1.76 5.18 -11.39
CA LEU A 234 2.77 4.58 -12.26
C LEU A 234 4.18 4.98 -11.83
N GLY A 235 4.39 6.25 -11.50
CA GLY A 235 5.66 6.76 -10.98
C GLY A 235 6.06 6.10 -9.65
N LEU A 236 5.11 6.00 -8.71
CA LEU A 236 5.33 5.31 -7.43
C LEU A 236 5.71 3.84 -7.64
N VAL A 237 4.95 3.12 -8.48
CA VAL A 237 5.18 1.70 -8.76
C VAL A 237 6.51 1.49 -9.47
N ALA A 238 6.88 2.33 -10.42
CA ALA A 238 8.18 2.26 -11.09
C ALA A 238 9.34 2.50 -10.09
N GLY A 239 9.21 3.49 -9.20
CA GLY A 239 10.20 3.77 -8.16
C GLY A 239 10.33 2.69 -7.10
N SER A 240 9.26 1.92 -6.83
CA SER A 240 9.27 0.84 -5.82
C SER A 240 10.18 -0.33 -6.20
N ILE A 241 10.51 -0.50 -7.49
CA ILE A 241 11.43 -1.55 -7.95
C ILE A 241 12.76 -1.50 -7.20
N ARG A 242 13.31 -0.30 -6.97
CA ARG A 242 14.59 -0.13 -6.27
C ARG A 242 14.56 -0.63 -4.81
N HIS A 243 13.39 -0.62 -4.17
CA HIS A 243 13.25 -1.11 -2.79
C HIS A 243 13.30 -2.63 -2.67
N ILE A 244 12.96 -3.35 -3.74
CA ILE A 244 12.84 -4.82 -3.77
C ILE A 244 14.09 -5.46 -4.37
N LEU A 245 14.82 -4.74 -5.22
CA LEU A 245 16.08 -5.23 -5.76
C LEU A 245 17.04 -5.54 -4.61
N PRO A 246 17.69 -6.73 -4.61
CA PRO A 246 18.73 -7.04 -3.66
C PRO A 246 19.82 -5.97 -3.71
N ASP A 247 20.23 -5.50 -2.54
CA ASP A 247 21.46 -4.72 -2.44
C ASP A 247 22.60 -5.70 -2.73
N GLY A 248 23.38 -5.46 -3.82
CA GLY A 248 24.47 -6.31 -4.31
C GLY A 248 25.61 -6.47 -3.31
#